data_e58943dc53146d30d672ac5c31a1d4dc
#
_entry.id   e58943dc53146d30d672ac5c31a1d4dc
#
_cell.length_a   1.000
_cell.length_b   1.000
_cell.length_c   1.000
_cell.angle_alpha   90.00
_cell.angle_beta   90.00
_cell.angle_gamma   90.00
#
_symmetry.space_group_name_H-M   'P 1'
#
loop_
_entity.id
_entity.type
_entity.pdbx_description
1 polymer ?
#
loop_
_entity_poly.entity_id
_entity_poly.type
_entity_poly.pdbx_seq_one_letter_code
_entity_poly.pdbx_strand_id
1 'polypeptide(L)' 'MIPQDPNLMYSYLNMKLRDFYPSLESLCEDMDIDQTALMAGLEAAGYGYDAENNRIVVR' A
#
# COMPACT_ATOMS: atom_id res chain seq x y z
N MET A 1 -8.53 6.33 7.74
CA MET A 1 -8.98 4.94 7.53
C MET A 1 -8.72 4.50 6.10
N ILE A 2 -8.21 3.27 5.95
CA ILE A 2 -7.89 2.76 4.62
C ILE A 2 -9.15 2.17 3.96
N PRO A 3 -9.41 2.51 2.69
CA PRO A 3 -10.53 1.89 1.97
C PRO A 3 -10.39 0.38 1.89
N GLN A 4 -11.52 -0.33 1.99
CA GLN A 4 -11.54 -1.79 1.89
C GLN A 4 -11.58 -2.28 0.45
N ASP A 5 -12.07 -1.47 -0.47
CA ASP A 5 -12.12 -1.80 -1.90
C ASP A 5 -10.70 -1.80 -2.47
N PRO A 6 -10.24 -2.90 -3.11
CA PRO A 6 -8.87 -2.97 -3.63
C PRO A 6 -8.51 -1.84 -4.59
N ASN A 7 -9.42 -1.42 -5.45
CA ASN A 7 -9.14 -0.32 -6.38
C ASN A 7 -8.96 1.02 -5.68
N LEU A 8 -9.80 1.27 -4.68
CA LEU A 8 -9.68 2.48 -3.86
C LEU A 8 -8.44 2.43 -2.99
N MET A 9 -8.12 1.26 -2.44
CA MET A 9 -6.93 1.05 -1.64
C MET A 9 -5.66 1.31 -2.47
N TYR A 10 -5.62 0.82 -3.70
CA TYR A 10 -4.52 1.05 -4.63
C TYR A 10 -4.26 2.55 -4.82
N SER A 11 -5.32 3.31 -5.13
CA SER A 11 -5.21 4.75 -5.34
C SER A 11 -4.81 5.48 -4.06
N TYR A 12 -5.41 5.10 -2.95
CA TYR A 12 -5.15 5.72 -1.65
C TYR A 12 -3.69 5.52 -1.23
N LEU A 13 -3.21 4.28 -1.31
CA LEU A 13 -1.84 3.96 -0.90
C LEU A 13 -0.83 4.67 -1.80
N ASN A 14 -1.08 4.70 -3.12
CA ASN A 14 -0.15 5.36 -4.03
C ASN A 14 -0.09 6.87 -3.79
N MET A 15 -1.20 7.49 -3.45
CA MET A 15 -1.21 8.90 -3.09
C MET A 15 -0.38 9.14 -1.82
N LYS A 16 -0.55 8.30 -0.80
CA LYS A 16 0.19 8.42 0.45
C LYS A 16 1.68 8.16 0.25
N LEU A 17 2.04 7.15 -0.52
CA LEU A 17 3.44 6.84 -0.79
C LEU A 17 4.11 7.93 -1.61
N ARG A 18 3.38 8.55 -2.54
CA ARG A 18 3.92 9.63 -3.35
C ARG A 18 4.17 10.89 -2.53
N ASP A 19 3.21 11.25 -1.65
CA ASP A 19 3.19 12.57 -1.03
C ASP A 19 3.69 12.59 0.42
N PHE A 20 3.59 11.49 1.16
CA PHE A 20 3.80 11.50 2.61
C PHE A 20 4.80 10.49 3.15
N TYR A 21 5.00 9.37 2.49
CA TYR A 21 5.84 8.29 3.04
C TYR A 21 6.89 7.83 2.05
N PRO A 22 8.14 7.63 2.52
CA PRO A 22 9.22 7.15 1.64
C PRO A 22 9.18 5.65 1.36
N SER A 23 8.34 4.90 2.09
CA SER A 23 8.24 3.45 1.92
C SER A 23 6.91 2.95 2.46
N LEU A 24 6.52 1.74 2.05
CA LEU A 24 5.33 1.09 2.57
C LEU A 24 5.51 0.77 4.07
N GLU A 25 6.71 0.42 4.47
CA GLU A 25 7.02 0.17 5.88
C GLU A 25 6.74 1.41 6.73
N SER A 26 7.21 2.59 6.29
CA SER A 26 6.95 3.86 6.98
C SER A 26 5.47 4.15 7.08
N LEU A 27 4.74 3.93 6.00
CA LEU A 27 3.29 4.13 5.97
C LEU A 27 2.59 3.24 6.99
N CYS A 28 2.91 1.97 6.98
CA CYS A 28 2.28 1.01 7.89
C CYS A 28 2.61 1.31 9.34
N GLU A 29 3.85 1.68 9.61
CA GLU A 29 4.29 2.01 10.97
C GLU A 29 3.55 3.24 11.50
N ASP A 30 3.46 4.30 10.71
CA ASP A 30 2.80 5.53 11.12
C ASP A 30 1.29 5.36 11.27
N MET A 31 0.68 4.58 10.40
CA MET A 31 -0.78 4.36 10.43
C MET A 31 -1.20 3.17 11.29
N ASP A 32 -0.23 2.53 11.93
CA ASP A 32 -0.47 1.37 12.80
C ASP A 32 -1.17 0.23 12.06
N ILE A 33 -0.62 -0.11 10.90
CA ILE A 33 -1.15 -1.17 10.03
C ILE A 33 -0.15 -2.32 10.02
N ASP A 34 -0.66 -3.56 10.10
CA ASP A 34 0.17 -4.74 9.94
C ASP A 34 0.56 -4.88 8.46
N GLN A 35 1.84 -4.64 8.15
CA GLN A 35 2.34 -4.67 6.78
C GLN A 35 2.15 -6.03 6.13
N THR A 36 2.37 -7.11 6.87
CA THR A 36 2.20 -8.47 6.35
C THR A 36 0.75 -8.73 5.93
N ALA A 37 -0.20 -8.31 6.76
CA ALA A 37 -1.62 -8.47 6.45
C ALA A 37 -2.02 -7.60 5.25
N LEU A 38 -1.52 -6.36 5.20
CA LEU A 38 -1.80 -5.46 4.09
C LEU A 38 -1.27 -6.04 2.78
N MET A 39 -0.04 -6.53 2.78
CA MET A 39 0.57 -7.13 1.58
C MET A 39 -0.19 -8.38 1.13
N ALA A 40 -0.61 -9.23 2.07
CA ALA A 40 -1.39 -10.42 1.73
C ALA A 40 -2.70 -10.04 1.04
N GLY A 41 -3.38 -9.01 1.53
CA GLY A 41 -4.62 -8.52 0.93
C GLY A 41 -4.40 -7.95 -0.47
N LEU A 42 -3.34 -7.17 -0.64
CA LEU A 42 -2.99 -6.60 -1.95
C LEU A 42 -2.67 -7.70 -2.96
N GLU A 43 -1.87 -8.68 -2.58
CA GLU A 43 -1.49 -9.78 -3.45
C GLU A 43 -2.71 -10.63 -3.85
N ALA A 44 -3.61 -10.87 -2.92
CA ALA A 44 -4.86 -11.59 -3.20
C ALA A 44 -5.72 -10.85 -4.22
N ALA A 45 -5.63 -9.53 -4.26
CA ALA A 45 -6.39 -8.68 -5.20
C ALA A 45 -5.65 -8.44 -6.52
N GLY A 46 -4.45 -9.00 -6.68
CA GLY A 46 -3.69 -8.85 -7.91
C GLY A 46 -2.72 -7.67 -7.92
N TYR A 47 -2.39 -7.13 -6.76
CA TYR A 47 -1.45 -6.01 -6.63
C TYR A 47 -0.17 -6.44 -5.94
N GLY A 48 0.85 -5.64 -6.07
CA GLY A 48 2.10 -5.82 -5.35
C GLY A 48 2.76 -4.49 -5.07
N TYR A 49 3.80 -4.49 -4.24
CA TYR A 49 4.53 -3.28 -3.91
C TYR A 49 5.86 -3.25 -4.68
N ASP A 50 6.10 -2.15 -5.38
CA ASP A 50 7.36 -1.89 -6.07
C ASP A 50 8.22 -1.00 -5.17
N ALA A 51 9.15 -1.61 -4.44
CA ALA A 51 9.99 -0.89 -3.49
C ALA A 51 10.94 0.09 -4.19
N GLU A 52 11.37 -0.23 -5.40
CA GLU A 52 12.29 0.61 -6.15
C GLU A 52 11.66 1.95 -6.50
N ASN A 53 10.39 1.94 -6.89
CA ASN A 53 9.66 3.16 -7.25
C ASN A 53 8.71 3.63 -6.15
N ASN A 54 8.66 2.93 -5.03
CA ASN A 54 7.82 3.25 -3.87
C ASN A 54 6.36 3.41 -4.25
N ARG A 55 5.79 2.39 -4.87
CA ARG A 55 4.37 2.44 -5.28
C ARG A 55 3.76 1.05 -5.36
N ILE A 56 2.43 1.02 -5.32
CA ILE A 56 1.67 -0.21 -5.53
C ILE A 56 1.47 -0.39 -7.04
N VAL A 57 1.67 -1.59 -7.52
CA VAL A 57 1.54 -1.92 -8.95
C VAL A 57 0.61 -3.11 -9.13
N VAL A 58 0.08 -3.22 -10.35
CA VAL A 58 -0.72 -4.38 -10.73
C VAL A 58 0.23 -5.50 -11.15
N ARG A 59 -0.04 -6.69 -10.66
CA ARG A 59 0.76 -7.86 -11.00
C ARG A 59 0.03 -8.84 -11.88
#